data_950368d2d0f4f9b4c94df99c00e43b3a
#
_entry.id   950368d2d0f4f9b4c94df99c00e43b3a
#
_cell.length_a   1.000
_cell.length_b   1.000
_cell.length_c   1.000
_cell.angle_alpha   90.00
_cell.angle_beta   90.00
_cell.angle_gamma   90.00
#
_symmetry.space_group_name_H-M   'P 1'
#
loop_
_entity.id
_entity.type
_entity.pdbx_description
1 polymer ?
#
loop_
_entity_poly.entity_id
_entity_poly.type
_entity_poly.pdbx_seq_one_letter_code
_entity_poly.pdbx_strand_id
1 'polypeptide(L)'
;FADSDMILASDGISSAIREHYKEYFNPSVVQKTNRFTWMGSTRKVEDFTYFFKDSKYGPICAHTYQYEEGMSTWVFEMSDECWQKWQFEEFNEQGSADKLEEIFAEELEGHNLIINRSMWRQFPRIYCNNWHYKNIAILGDAKASAHFSIGSGSKLAMECAISLSDAIVEQGEVSVDKA
;
A
#
# COMPACT_ATOMS: atom_id res chain seq x y z
N PHE A 1 -10.18 27.08 1.41
CA PHE A 1 -8.97 26.75 2.22
C PHE A 1 -8.07 27.98 2.51
N ALA A 2 -8.20 29.09 1.74
CA ALA A 2 -7.32 30.26 1.92
C ALA A 2 -7.42 30.92 3.30
N ASP A 3 -8.54 30.76 3.99
CA ASP A 3 -8.81 31.36 5.32
C ASP A 3 -8.68 30.35 6.48
N SER A 4 -8.08 29.17 6.21
CA SER A 4 -7.86 28.18 7.25
C SER A 4 -6.54 28.45 7.95
N ASP A 5 -6.49 28.35 9.28
CA ASP A 5 -5.27 28.50 10.07
C ASP A 5 -4.28 27.37 9.74
N MET A 6 -4.78 26.15 9.48
CA MET A 6 -4.00 24.99 9.12
C MET A 6 -4.75 24.09 8.14
N ILE A 7 -4.04 23.48 7.21
CA ILE A 7 -4.52 22.46 6.26
C ILE A 7 -3.72 21.19 6.48
N LEU A 8 -4.43 20.10 6.85
CA LEU A 8 -3.84 18.76 7.00
C LEU A 8 -4.16 17.94 5.77
N ALA A 9 -3.17 17.72 4.90
CA ALA A 9 -3.31 16.95 3.68
C ALA A 9 -2.94 15.49 3.94
N SER A 10 -3.96 14.62 4.08
CA SER A 10 -3.85 13.17 4.23
C SER A 10 -4.55 12.44 3.08
N ASP A 11 -4.40 12.96 1.86
CA ASP A 11 -5.08 12.54 0.64
C ASP A 11 -4.41 11.33 -0.05
N GLY A 12 -3.52 10.65 0.67
CA GLY A 12 -3.02 9.32 0.32
C GLY A 12 -1.89 9.31 -0.70
N ILE A 13 -1.62 8.11 -1.21
CA ILE A 13 -0.47 7.83 -2.08
C ILE A 13 -0.46 8.65 -3.37
N SER A 14 -1.65 9.01 -3.89
CA SER A 14 -1.84 9.83 -5.08
C SER A 14 -2.12 11.31 -4.75
N SER A 15 -1.60 11.82 -3.64
CA SER A 15 -1.85 13.15 -3.12
C SER A 15 -1.80 14.26 -4.18
N ALA A 16 -2.94 14.93 -4.38
CA ALA A 16 -3.04 16.09 -5.24
C ALA A 16 -2.36 17.32 -4.64
N ILE A 17 -2.40 17.44 -3.31
CA ILE A 17 -1.72 18.54 -2.58
C ILE A 17 -0.21 18.40 -2.71
N ARG A 18 0.35 17.20 -2.52
CA ARG A 18 1.77 16.95 -2.75
C ARG A 18 2.21 17.32 -4.15
N GLU A 19 1.45 16.91 -5.17
CA GLU A 19 1.79 17.21 -6.57
C GLU A 19 1.69 18.71 -6.88
N HIS A 20 0.63 19.38 -6.36
CA HIS A 20 0.46 20.81 -6.57
C HIS A 20 1.59 21.66 -5.97
N TYR A 21 2.10 21.26 -4.81
CA TYR A 21 3.17 21.95 -4.08
C TYR A 21 4.51 21.19 -4.12
N LYS A 22 4.77 20.41 -5.15
CA LYS A 22 5.96 19.54 -5.25
C LYS A 22 7.29 20.27 -5.14
N GLU A 23 7.39 21.52 -5.58
CA GLU A 23 8.59 22.34 -5.47
C GLU A 23 8.97 22.61 -4.01
N TYR A 24 7.99 22.64 -3.11
CA TYR A 24 8.18 22.89 -1.68
C TYR A 24 8.33 21.60 -0.87
N PHE A 25 7.51 20.60 -1.15
CA PHE A 25 7.58 19.30 -0.45
C PHE A 25 8.75 18.43 -0.92
N ASN A 26 9.29 18.72 -2.10
CA ASN A 26 10.41 18.01 -2.71
C ASN A 26 10.29 16.49 -2.61
N PRO A 27 9.23 15.88 -3.24
CA PRO A 27 8.97 14.47 -3.16
C PRO A 27 9.97 13.65 -4.00
N SER A 28 10.44 12.55 -3.42
CA SER A 28 11.07 11.44 -4.14
C SER A 28 10.03 10.37 -4.36
N VAL A 29 9.75 10.02 -5.63
CA VAL A 29 8.83 8.95 -5.99
C VAL A 29 9.58 7.90 -6.79
N VAL A 30 9.77 6.71 -6.20
CA VAL A 30 10.49 5.60 -6.81
C VAL A 30 9.53 4.43 -7.00
N GLN A 31 9.23 4.08 -8.23
CA GLN A 31 8.44 2.89 -8.55
C GLN A 31 9.24 1.63 -8.24
N LYS A 32 8.71 0.79 -7.34
CA LYS A 32 9.30 -0.52 -7.06
C LYS A 32 9.04 -1.47 -8.24
N THR A 33 9.96 -2.39 -8.45
CA THR A 33 9.91 -3.30 -9.61
C THR A 33 8.98 -4.48 -9.43
N ASN A 34 8.77 -4.95 -8.20
CA ASN A 34 7.88 -6.07 -7.95
C ASN A 34 6.44 -5.76 -8.36
N ARG A 35 5.77 -6.78 -8.87
CA ARG A 35 4.36 -6.77 -9.20
C ARG A 35 3.56 -7.37 -8.07
N PHE A 36 2.42 -6.77 -7.76
CA PHE A 36 1.47 -7.34 -6.81
C PHE A 36 0.04 -7.20 -7.30
N THR A 37 -0.81 -8.12 -6.85
CA THR A 37 -2.26 -8.06 -7.01
C THR A 37 -2.95 -8.43 -5.70
N TRP A 38 -4.17 -7.95 -5.51
CA TRP A 38 -4.93 -8.11 -4.28
C TRP A 38 -6.24 -8.84 -4.57
N MET A 39 -6.47 -9.96 -3.89
CA MET A 39 -7.64 -10.81 -4.05
C MET A 39 -8.21 -11.22 -2.69
N GLY A 40 -9.43 -11.70 -2.68
CA GLY A 40 -10.04 -12.37 -1.54
C GLY A 40 -10.06 -13.88 -1.72
N SER A 41 -10.42 -14.62 -0.66
CA SER A 41 -10.77 -16.04 -0.71
C SER A 41 -11.68 -16.40 0.45
N THR A 42 -12.45 -17.48 0.28
CA THR A 42 -13.21 -18.09 1.38
C THR A 42 -12.37 -19.06 2.22
N ARG A 43 -11.08 -19.25 1.87
CA ARG A 43 -10.16 -20.04 2.69
C ARG A 43 -9.91 -19.33 4.02
N LYS A 44 -10.19 -20.02 5.11
CA LYS A 44 -9.93 -19.50 6.44
C LYS A 44 -8.43 -19.49 6.73
N VAL A 45 -7.91 -18.35 7.21
CA VAL A 45 -6.52 -18.17 7.65
C VAL A 45 -6.58 -17.66 9.10
N GLU A 46 -6.01 -18.40 10.05
CA GLU A 46 -6.13 -18.04 11.45
C GLU A 46 -5.22 -16.86 11.84
N ASP A 47 -3.99 -16.84 11.30
CA ASP A 47 -2.98 -15.84 11.58
C ASP A 47 -2.54 -15.13 10.30
N PHE A 48 -1.85 -13.99 10.46
CA PHE A 48 -1.17 -13.34 9.35
C PHE A 48 -0.07 -14.27 8.81
N THR A 49 -0.26 -14.81 7.62
CA THR A 49 0.57 -15.89 7.07
C THR A 49 1.21 -15.46 5.75
N TYR A 50 2.48 -15.81 5.58
CA TYR A 50 3.20 -15.72 4.31
C TYR A 50 3.37 -17.12 3.72
N PHE A 51 2.86 -17.33 2.52
CA PHE A 51 3.16 -18.51 1.72
C PHE A 51 4.21 -18.15 0.67
N PHE A 52 5.34 -18.83 0.70
CA PHE A 52 6.39 -18.69 -0.31
C PHE A 52 6.36 -19.91 -1.22
N LYS A 53 6.13 -19.70 -2.52
CA LYS A 53 6.05 -20.76 -3.52
C LYS A 53 7.19 -20.60 -4.51
N ASP A 54 8.07 -21.59 -4.59
CA ASP A 54 9.07 -21.69 -5.65
C ASP A 54 8.38 -22.12 -6.94
N SER A 55 8.08 -21.17 -7.82
CA SER A 55 7.51 -21.47 -9.12
C SER A 55 8.63 -21.72 -10.16
N LYS A 56 8.26 -22.31 -11.31
CA LYS A 56 9.21 -22.59 -12.38
C LYS A 56 9.91 -21.34 -12.95
N TYR A 57 9.40 -20.13 -12.64
CA TYR A 57 9.94 -18.87 -13.12
C TYR A 57 10.45 -17.95 -12.01
N GLY A 58 10.49 -18.45 -10.79
CA GLY A 58 10.98 -17.74 -9.61
C GLY A 58 9.97 -17.74 -8.45
N PRO A 59 10.36 -17.19 -7.30
CA PRO A 59 9.53 -17.21 -6.12
C PRO A 59 8.32 -16.27 -6.26
N ILE A 60 7.18 -16.74 -5.75
CA ILE A 60 5.96 -15.95 -5.58
C ILE A 60 5.59 -15.99 -4.10
N CYS A 61 5.30 -14.84 -3.52
CA CYS A 61 4.84 -14.74 -2.14
C CYS A 61 3.35 -14.41 -2.12
N ALA A 62 2.58 -15.09 -1.26
CA ALA A 62 1.21 -14.71 -0.92
C ALA A 62 1.19 -14.25 0.54
N HIS A 63 0.79 -12.99 0.78
CA HIS A 63 0.53 -12.43 2.11
C HIS A 63 -0.95 -12.63 2.40
N THR A 64 -1.28 -13.33 3.49
CA THR A 64 -2.67 -13.70 3.76
C THR A 64 -3.06 -13.35 5.19
N TYR A 65 -4.30 -12.88 5.37
CA TYR A 65 -4.89 -12.63 6.68
C TYR A 65 -6.41 -12.64 6.59
N GLN A 66 -7.05 -13.04 7.67
CA GLN A 66 -8.50 -12.99 7.78
C GLN A 66 -8.94 -11.54 8.05
N TYR A 67 -9.91 -11.04 7.30
CA TYR A 67 -10.50 -9.70 7.51
C TYR A 67 -11.96 -9.76 7.98
N GLU A 68 -12.62 -10.90 7.77
CA GLU A 68 -13.97 -11.19 8.17
C GLU A 68 -14.11 -12.69 8.43
N GLU A 69 -15.10 -13.12 9.19
CA GLU A 69 -15.32 -14.56 9.46
C GLU A 69 -15.53 -15.32 8.15
N GLY A 70 -14.69 -16.31 7.91
CA GLY A 70 -14.71 -17.12 6.69
C GLY A 70 -14.20 -16.44 5.43
N MET A 71 -13.60 -15.23 5.55
CA MET A 71 -13.07 -14.48 4.42
C MET A 71 -11.65 -14.03 4.70
N SER A 72 -10.75 -14.24 3.76
CA SER A 72 -9.34 -13.86 3.85
C SER A 72 -8.89 -13.02 2.66
N THR A 73 -7.91 -12.17 2.94
CA THR A 73 -7.18 -11.42 1.93
C THR A 73 -5.98 -12.24 1.46
N TRP A 74 -5.70 -12.19 0.16
CA TRP A 74 -4.54 -12.77 -0.50
C TRP A 74 -3.87 -11.73 -1.36
N VAL A 75 -2.68 -11.29 -0.95
CA VAL A 75 -1.85 -10.36 -1.73
C VAL A 75 -0.70 -11.14 -2.33
N PHE A 76 -0.72 -11.33 -3.63
CA PHE A 76 0.36 -12.00 -4.34
C PHE A 76 1.40 -11.00 -4.78
N GLU A 77 2.66 -11.32 -4.53
CA GLU A 77 3.81 -10.50 -4.92
C GLU A 77 4.88 -11.37 -5.59
N MET A 78 5.45 -10.86 -6.68
CA MET A 78 6.57 -11.48 -7.38
C MET A 78 7.44 -10.44 -8.07
N SER A 79 8.64 -10.83 -8.51
CA SER A 79 9.49 -9.97 -9.33
C SER A 79 8.83 -9.69 -10.69
N ASP A 80 9.17 -8.56 -11.31
CA ASP A 80 8.69 -8.21 -12.65
C ASP A 80 9.12 -9.26 -13.69
N GLU A 81 10.32 -9.83 -13.55
CA GLU A 81 10.82 -10.92 -14.41
C GLU A 81 9.95 -12.19 -14.29
N CYS A 82 9.59 -12.59 -13.07
CA CYS A 82 8.73 -13.75 -12.84
C CYS A 82 7.33 -13.50 -13.44
N TRP A 83 6.77 -12.31 -13.24
CA TRP A 83 5.48 -11.88 -13.76
C TRP A 83 5.45 -11.92 -15.30
N GLN A 84 6.48 -11.40 -15.97
CA GLN A 84 6.62 -11.44 -17.45
C GLN A 84 6.75 -12.88 -17.98
N LYS A 85 7.57 -13.72 -17.33
CA LYS A 85 7.73 -15.12 -17.75
C LYS A 85 6.44 -15.96 -17.59
N TRP A 86 5.60 -15.61 -16.64
CA TRP A 86 4.27 -16.18 -16.49
C TRP A 86 3.25 -15.57 -17.46
N GLN A 87 3.61 -14.50 -18.19
CA GLN A 87 2.75 -13.78 -19.16
C GLN A 87 1.48 -13.21 -18.51
N PHE A 88 1.58 -12.75 -17.26
CA PHE A 88 0.41 -12.19 -16.56
C PHE A 88 -0.17 -10.93 -17.21
N GLU A 89 0.58 -10.23 -18.08
CA GLU A 89 0.11 -9.13 -18.92
C GLU A 89 -0.97 -9.54 -19.94
N GLU A 90 -1.00 -10.82 -20.33
CA GLU A 90 -1.96 -11.35 -21.30
C GLU A 90 -3.28 -11.75 -20.66
N PHE A 91 -3.33 -11.85 -19.31
CA PHE A 91 -4.52 -12.25 -18.57
C PHE A 91 -5.32 -11.04 -18.11
N ASN A 92 -6.64 -11.15 -18.16
CA ASN A 92 -7.55 -10.30 -17.40
C ASN A 92 -7.52 -10.69 -15.90
N GLU A 93 -8.33 -10.03 -15.08
CA GLU A 93 -8.38 -10.32 -13.63
C GLU A 93 -8.72 -11.78 -13.34
N GLN A 94 -9.70 -12.36 -14.05
CA GLN A 94 -10.10 -13.76 -13.87
C GLN A 94 -8.99 -14.73 -14.30
N GLY A 95 -8.38 -14.52 -15.45
CA GLY A 95 -7.28 -15.36 -15.91
C GLY A 95 -6.07 -15.31 -14.97
N SER A 96 -5.81 -14.14 -14.36
CA SER A 96 -4.79 -14.02 -13.30
C SER A 96 -5.16 -14.80 -12.05
N ALA A 97 -6.44 -14.77 -11.63
CA ALA A 97 -6.94 -15.55 -10.51
C ALA A 97 -6.80 -17.05 -10.77
N ASP A 98 -7.30 -17.53 -11.93
CA ASP A 98 -7.24 -18.95 -12.32
C ASP A 98 -5.79 -19.48 -12.33
N LYS A 99 -4.85 -18.65 -12.82
CA LYS A 99 -3.43 -19.01 -12.84
C LYS A 99 -2.83 -19.05 -11.43
N LEU A 100 -3.18 -18.13 -10.56
CA LEU A 100 -2.73 -18.13 -9.16
C LEU A 100 -3.34 -19.27 -8.36
N GLU A 101 -4.59 -19.65 -8.62
CA GLU A 101 -5.25 -20.84 -8.05
C GLU A 101 -4.49 -22.12 -8.44
N GLU A 102 -4.05 -22.25 -9.70
CA GLU A 102 -3.23 -23.37 -10.14
C GLU A 102 -1.89 -23.43 -9.36
N ILE A 103 -1.22 -22.27 -9.20
CA ILE A 103 0.08 -22.19 -8.54
C ILE A 103 -0.04 -22.46 -7.03
N PHE A 104 -1.08 -21.96 -6.38
CA PHE A 104 -1.30 -22.03 -4.93
C PHE A 104 -2.41 -23.03 -4.54
N ALA A 105 -2.64 -24.06 -5.36
CA ALA A 105 -3.72 -25.03 -5.14
C ALA A 105 -3.64 -25.73 -3.76
N GLU A 106 -2.43 -26.01 -3.29
CA GLU A 106 -2.20 -26.64 -1.98
C GLU A 106 -2.58 -25.68 -0.84
N GLU A 107 -2.13 -24.41 -0.94
CA GLU A 107 -2.34 -23.40 0.08
C GLU A 107 -3.78 -22.89 0.10
N LEU A 108 -4.47 -22.94 -1.03
CA LEU A 108 -5.90 -22.57 -1.15
C LEU A 108 -6.84 -23.68 -0.69
N GLU A 109 -6.38 -24.93 -0.57
CA GLU A 109 -7.16 -26.07 -0.04
C GLU A 109 -8.52 -26.26 -0.73
N GLY A 110 -8.58 -26.01 -2.05
CA GLY A 110 -9.80 -26.14 -2.85
C GLY A 110 -10.74 -24.92 -2.81
N HIS A 111 -10.33 -23.84 -2.15
CA HIS A 111 -11.05 -22.55 -2.20
C HIS A 111 -10.61 -21.72 -3.40
N ASN A 112 -11.53 -20.93 -3.94
CA ASN A 112 -11.26 -20.06 -5.08
C ASN A 112 -10.81 -18.67 -4.61
N LEU A 113 -10.13 -17.98 -5.51
CA LEU A 113 -9.80 -16.56 -5.36
C LEU A 113 -11.00 -15.70 -5.80
N ILE A 114 -11.23 -14.63 -5.08
CA ILE A 114 -12.30 -13.65 -5.34
C ILE A 114 -11.66 -12.37 -5.85
N ILE A 115 -11.99 -11.98 -7.06
CA ILE A 115 -11.49 -10.76 -7.70
C ILE A 115 -12.35 -9.55 -7.31
N ASN A 116 -11.70 -8.41 -7.10
CA ASN A 116 -12.35 -7.13 -6.86
C ASN A 116 -11.41 -5.99 -7.28
N ARG A 117 -11.40 -5.65 -8.57
CA ARG A 117 -10.43 -4.73 -9.18
C ARG A 117 -9.00 -5.18 -8.93
N SER A 118 -8.77 -6.48 -9.06
CA SER A 118 -7.53 -7.19 -8.73
C SER A 118 -6.50 -7.08 -9.86
N MET A 119 -6.20 -5.84 -10.27
CA MET A 119 -5.20 -5.58 -11.31
C MET A 119 -3.79 -5.68 -10.76
N TRP A 120 -2.85 -6.16 -11.57
CA TRP A 120 -1.44 -6.12 -11.27
C TRP A 120 -0.92 -4.68 -11.22
N ARG A 121 -0.19 -4.37 -10.17
CA ARG A 121 0.37 -3.03 -9.91
C ARG A 121 1.80 -3.13 -9.41
N GLN A 122 2.50 -2.02 -9.49
CA GLN A 122 3.78 -1.81 -8.81
C GLN A 122 3.59 -0.79 -7.70
N PHE A 123 4.31 -0.97 -6.60
CA PHE A 123 4.15 -0.11 -5.43
C PHE A 123 5.06 1.13 -5.56
N PRO A 124 4.54 2.36 -5.50
CA PRO A 124 5.36 3.56 -5.47
C PRO A 124 5.87 3.80 -4.05
N ARG A 125 7.20 3.87 -3.91
CA ARG A 125 7.81 4.39 -2.69
C ARG A 125 7.85 5.91 -2.77
N ILE A 126 7.17 6.56 -1.85
CA ILE A 126 7.09 8.02 -1.74
C ILE A 126 7.81 8.44 -0.47
N TYR A 127 8.55 9.55 -0.58
CA TYR A 127 9.15 10.23 0.54
C TYR A 127 9.28 11.71 0.21
N CYS A 128 8.74 12.59 1.06
CA CYS A 128 8.88 14.03 0.95
C CYS A 128 9.99 14.53 1.89
N ASN A 129 10.91 15.34 1.36
CA ASN A 129 11.98 15.92 2.18
C ASN A 129 11.43 16.96 3.17
N ASN A 130 10.42 17.71 2.75
CA ASN A 130 9.72 18.68 3.59
C ASN A 130 8.29 18.21 3.80
N TRP A 131 7.77 18.38 5.01
CA TRP A 131 6.45 17.88 5.42
C TRP A 131 5.43 18.97 5.59
N HIS A 132 5.86 20.23 5.53
CA HIS A 132 4.98 21.39 5.58
C HIS A 132 5.43 22.48 4.59
N TYR A 133 4.47 23.32 4.22
CA TYR A 133 4.68 24.54 3.47
C TYR A 133 3.59 25.54 3.84
N LYS A 134 3.96 26.72 4.35
CA LYS A 134 3.02 27.71 4.92
C LYS A 134 2.14 27.03 5.97
N ASN A 135 0.81 27.18 5.83
CA ASN A 135 -0.17 26.56 6.71
C ASN A 135 -0.58 25.13 6.31
N ILE A 136 0.15 24.47 5.41
CA ILE A 136 -0.16 23.13 4.92
C ILE A 136 0.83 22.12 5.50
N ALA A 137 0.35 21.08 6.17
CA ALA A 137 1.13 19.90 6.54
C ALA A 137 0.62 18.66 5.78
N ILE A 138 1.54 17.81 5.29
CA ILE A 138 1.23 16.53 4.66
C ILE A 138 1.50 15.37 5.61
N LEU A 139 0.56 14.39 5.67
CA LEU A 139 0.58 13.28 6.61
C LEU A 139 0.38 11.93 5.90
N GLY A 140 0.74 10.85 6.57
CA GLY A 140 0.53 9.49 6.09
C GLY A 140 1.16 9.24 4.72
N ASP A 141 0.46 8.52 3.84
CA ASP A 141 0.96 8.18 2.50
C ASP A 141 1.09 9.40 1.56
N ALA A 142 0.48 10.53 1.88
CA ALA A 142 0.74 11.78 1.18
C ALA A 142 2.18 12.25 1.41
N LYS A 143 2.72 12.03 2.63
CA LYS A 143 4.09 12.38 3.04
C LYS A 143 5.11 11.29 2.68
N ALA A 144 4.83 10.07 3.10
CA ALA A 144 5.73 8.93 2.92
C ALA A 144 4.95 7.62 2.90
N SER A 145 5.22 6.75 1.93
CA SER A 145 4.59 5.44 1.84
C SER A 145 5.48 4.34 2.44
N ALA A 146 4.86 3.42 3.19
CA ALA A 146 5.48 2.16 3.60
C ALA A 146 5.03 1.04 2.69
N HIS A 147 5.93 0.09 2.35
CA HIS A 147 5.56 -1.07 1.55
C HIS A 147 4.51 -1.91 2.30
N PHE A 148 3.47 -2.36 1.58
CA PHE A 148 2.33 -3.08 2.17
C PHE A 148 2.75 -4.36 2.91
N SER A 149 3.82 -5.03 2.47
CA SER A 149 4.32 -6.27 3.08
C SER A 149 4.73 -6.15 4.56
N ILE A 150 5.00 -4.92 5.02
CA ILE A 150 5.37 -4.67 6.43
C ILE A 150 4.12 -4.50 7.30
N GLY A 151 2.96 -4.19 6.72
CA GLY A 151 1.71 -3.96 7.45
C GLY A 151 1.71 -2.70 8.34
N SER A 152 2.66 -1.78 8.15
CA SER A 152 2.88 -0.65 9.07
C SER A 152 2.36 0.71 8.57
N GLY A 153 1.78 0.77 7.37
CA GLY A 153 1.35 2.05 6.77
C GLY A 153 0.37 2.83 7.65
N SER A 154 -0.69 2.18 8.12
CA SER A 154 -1.69 2.82 9.01
C SER A 154 -1.09 3.24 10.34
N LYS A 155 -0.21 2.40 10.94
CA LYS A 155 0.50 2.75 12.18
C LYS A 155 1.33 4.02 12.00
N LEU A 156 2.14 4.11 10.93
CA LEU A 156 2.97 5.26 10.65
C LEU A 156 2.15 6.53 10.38
N ALA A 157 0.99 6.40 9.71
CA ALA A 157 0.09 7.53 9.50
C ALA A 157 -0.49 8.05 10.83
N MET A 158 -0.90 7.14 11.73
CA MET A 158 -1.37 7.52 13.07
C MET A 158 -0.27 8.17 13.91
N GLU A 159 0.94 7.63 13.90
CA GLU A 159 2.10 8.23 14.59
C GLU A 159 2.43 9.63 14.08
N CYS A 160 2.35 9.86 12.77
CA CYS A 160 2.50 11.21 12.21
C CYS A 160 1.44 12.18 12.75
N ALA A 161 0.17 11.74 12.81
CA ALA A 161 -0.92 12.56 13.31
C ALA A 161 -0.79 12.87 14.81
N ILE A 162 -0.40 11.89 15.62
CA ILE A 162 -0.14 12.05 17.06
C ILE A 162 1.00 13.05 17.28
N SER A 163 2.15 12.84 16.61
CA SER A 163 3.31 13.73 16.77
C SER A 163 3.01 15.19 16.41
N LEU A 164 2.23 15.40 15.33
CA LEU A 164 1.80 16.75 14.96
C LEU A 164 0.84 17.36 15.99
N SER A 165 -0.11 16.57 16.49
CA SER A 165 -1.06 16.99 17.52
C SER A 165 -0.34 17.40 18.81
N ASP A 166 0.62 16.59 19.26
CA ASP A 166 1.40 16.86 20.47
C ASP A 166 2.21 18.14 20.31
N ALA A 167 2.86 18.32 19.15
CA ALA A 167 3.63 19.54 18.88
C ALA A 167 2.76 20.81 18.89
N ILE A 168 1.54 20.76 18.33
CA ILE A 168 0.58 21.87 18.36
C ILE A 168 0.14 22.18 19.80
N VAL A 169 -0.16 21.15 20.60
CA VAL A 169 -0.59 21.30 22.00
C VAL A 169 0.52 21.90 22.85
N GLU A 170 1.76 21.43 22.70
CA GLU A 170 2.92 21.94 23.42
C GLU A 170 3.21 23.42 23.13
N GLN A 171 2.96 23.86 21.89
CA GLN A 171 3.19 25.24 21.48
C GLN A 171 2.04 26.18 21.88
N GLY A 172 0.85 25.66 22.16
CA GLY A 172 -0.33 26.41 22.52
C GLY A 172 -0.94 27.27 21.40
N GLU A 173 -0.50 27.06 20.15
CA GLU A 173 -1.03 27.72 18.96
C GLU A 173 -1.07 26.78 17.76
N VAL A 174 -2.03 26.99 16.85
CA VAL A 174 -2.17 26.23 15.62
C VAL A 174 -1.25 26.80 14.56
N SER A 175 -0.02 26.27 14.45
CA SER A 175 0.97 26.68 13.45
C SER A 175 1.85 25.50 13.05
N VAL A 176 1.96 25.22 11.76
CA VAL A 176 2.86 24.17 11.23
C VAL A 176 4.33 24.62 11.15
N ASP A 177 4.59 25.92 11.11
CA ASP A 177 5.96 26.45 11.05
C ASP A 177 6.71 26.26 12.37
N LYS A 178 5.99 26.01 13.45
CA LYS A 178 6.54 25.81 14.80
C LYS A 178 6.38 24.36 15.29
N ALA A 179 5.55 23.55 14.64
CA ALA A 179 5.34 22.14 14.94
C ALA A 179 6.30 21.26 14.14
#